data_cec4e922e0968d0744222b1412be8bb6
#
_entry.id   cec4e922e0968d0744222b1412be8bb6
#
_cell.length_a   1.000
_cell.length_b   1.000
_cell.length_c   1.000
_cell.angle_alpha   90.00
_cell.angle_beta   90.00
_cell.angle_gamma   90.00
#
_symmetry.space_group_name_H-M   'P 1'
#
loop_
_entity.id
_entity.type
_entity.pdbx_description
1 polymer ?
#
loop_
_entity_poly.entity_id
_entity_poly.type
_entity_poly.pdbx_seq_one_letter_code
_entity_poly.pdbx_strand_id
1 'polypeptide(L)'
;MVDAAVMSRGRKVGAKRQKAVDPGFLLLPLLVLLLLVFVAPTLWFFFNSLRETGQSLPEVMRAIQSVLFSSTIRDAIIKTNWISLVVTLVALVIAYPIAYAMSRSRGLALTLMVICIVLPYFTSIIVRTYSWMVILGRNGLVNEVLLQLGLISSPLQLMYNTSGVVIGMTYVLLPYLVLTLYASMKSIDDRLLHAARSLGASGFYTFRRIYLPLTLHGVFSGCLIVFILSIGFFITPALMGGPQDMMIAMLIEREVELTLNWPLASIMSLFLLAITLVLYAVYYRFSNLQKMMG
;
A
#
# COMPACT_ATOMS: atom_id res chain seq x y z
N MET A 1 -2.93 56.62 64.83
CA MET A 1 -2.06 57.67 64.37
C MET A 1 -0.96 57.08 63.53
N VAL A 2 -0.83 57.62 62.36
CA VAL A 2 0.31 57.48 61.41
C VAL A 2 0.38 56.16 60.61
N ASP A 3 -0.14 56.26 59.46
CA ASP A 3 0.35 56.15 58.07
C ASP A 3 0.95 54.82 57.62
N ALA A 4 0.18 54.20 56.77
CA ALA A 4 0.68 53.15 55.90
C ALA A 4 0.11 53.34 54.47
N ALA A 5 0.66 54.28 53.76
CA ALA A 5 0.47 54.43 52.34
C ALA A 5 1.81 54.16 51.67
N VAL A 6 2.06 52.93 51.29
CA VAL A 6 3.13 52.59 50.33
C VAL A 6 2.50 51.89 49.14
N MET A 7 2.39 52.65 48.08
CA MET A 7 1.92 52.28 46.76
C MET A 7 2.73 51.14 46.19
N SER A 8 2.09 50.01 45.87
CA SER A 8 2.59 49.00 44.97
C SER A 8 2.42 49.50 43.53
N ARG A 9 3.45 50.12 42.95
CA ARG A 9 3.59 50.33 41.50
C ARG A 9 3.82 48.96 40.83
N GLY A 10 2.73 48.33 40.47
CA GLY A 10 2.76 47.16 39.59
C GLY A 10 3.34 47.53 38.22
N ARG A 11 4.60 47.21 38.03
CA ARG A 11 5.28 47.28 36.72
C ARG A 11 4.63 46.25 35.78
N LYS A 12 3.71 46.71 34.91
CA LYS A 12 3.22 45.92 33.80
C LYS A 12 4.41 45.62 32.87
N VAL A 13 5.05 44.49 33.08
CA VAL A 13 5.99 43.91 32.11
C VAL A 13 5.16 43.56 30.89
N GLY A 14 5.25 44.38 29.85
CA GLY A 14 4.65 44.12 28.54
C GLY A 14 5.27 42.83 27.99
N ALA A 15 4.59 41.71 28.15
CA ALA A 15 4.92 40.49 27.46
C ALA A 15 4.82 40.79 25.95
N LYS A 16 5.95 40.99 25.29
CA LYS A 16 6.05 40.94 23.83
C LYS A 16 5.48 39.60 23.41
N ARG A 17 4.23 39.61 22.90
CA ARG A 17 3.70 38.47 22.14
C ARG A 17 4.70 38.20 21.02
N GLN A 18 5.58 37.24 21.21
CA GLN A 18 6.27 36.61 20.11
C GLN A 18 5.16 36.09 19.18
N LYS A 19 5.06 36.72 18.00
CA LYS A 19 4.23 36.14 16.92
C LYS A 19 4.73 34.73 16.71
N ALA A 20 4.03 33.75 17.24
CA ALA A 20 4.30 32.36 16.94
C ALA A 20 4.19 32.26 15.42
N VAL A 21 5.29 31.90 14.78
CA VAL A 21 5.31 31.61 13.35
C VAL A 21 4.30 30.48 13.15
N ASP A 22 3.29 30.75 12.34
CA ASP A 22 2.22 29.78 12.08
C ASP A 22 2.88 28.47 11.61
N PRO A 23 2.66 27.32 12.28
CA PRO A 23 3.32 26.05 11.91
C PRO A 23 3.15 25.70 10.43
N GLY A 24 2.08 26.20 9.80
CA GLY A 24 1.85 26.08 8.36
C GLY A 24 2.91 26.73 7.51
N PHE A 25 3.54 27.82 7.99
CA PHE A 25 4.60 28.50 7.24
C PHE A 25 5.90 27.69 7.18
N LEU A 26 6.15 26.84 8.16
CA LEU A 26 7.29 25.91 8.18
C LEU A 26 7.16 24.78 7.16
N LEU A 27 5.93 24.48 6.72
CA LEU A 27 5.69 23.47 5.68
C LEU A 27 5.87 24.05 4.26
N LEU A 28 5.90 25.36 4.09
CA LEU A 28 5.95 26.04 2.79
C LEU A 28 7.20 25.66 1.98
N PRO A 29 8.44 25.61 2.54
CA PRO A 29 9.62 25.20 1.79
C PRO A 29 9.51 23.75 1.28
N LEU A 30 8.95 22.85 2.11
CA LEU A 30 8.73 21.45 1.73
C LEU A 30 7.68 21.34 0.61
N LEU A 31 6.58 22.08 0.70
CA LEU A 31 5.54 22.11 -0.34
C LEU A 31 6.07 22.67 -1.65
N VAL A 32 6.86 23.75 -1.61
CA VAL A 32 7.50 24.34 -2.79
C VAL A 32 8.46 23.34 -3.43
N LEU A 33 9.28 22.66 -2.64
CA LEU A 33 10.20 21.64 -3.13
C LEU A 33 9.43 20.49 -3.80
N LEU A 34 8.36 20.01 -3.18
CA LEU A 34 7.53 18.92 -3.71
C LEU A 34 6.85 19.34 -5.02
N LEU A 35 6.33 20.56 -5.10
CA LEU A 35 5.74 21.12 -6.31
C LEU A 35 6.77 21.25 -7.45
N LEU A 36 7.95 21.79 -7.17
CA LEU A 36 8.96 22.05 -8.19
C LEU A 36 9.67 20.78 -8.66
N VAL A 37 9.98 19.87 -7.75
CA VAL A 37 10.81 18.69 -8.06
C VAL A 37 9.96 17.48 -8.49
N PHE A 38 8.72 17.37 -8.01
CA PHE A 38 7.86 16.22 -8.29
C PHE A 38 6.68 16.58 -9.19
N VAL A 39 5.86 17.54 -8.80
CA VAL A 39 4.61 17.84 -9.53
C VAL A 39 4.88 18.52 -10.87
N ALA A 40 5.76 19.52 -10.91
CA ALA A 40 6.03 20.27 -12.14
C ALA A 40 6.67 19.40 -13.26
N PRO A 41 7.70 18.57 -13.00
CA PRO A 41 8.24 17.65 -14.03
C PRO A 41 7.22 16.60 -14.47
N THR A 42 6.40 16.09 -13.54
CA THR A 42 5.36 15.10 -13.87
C THR A 42 4.30 15.72 -14.79
N LEU A 43 3.79 16.90 -14.46
CA LEU A 43 2.82 17.60 -15.30
C LEU A 43 3.43 18.00 -16.65
N TRP A 44 4.69 18.46 -16.66
CA TRP A 44 5.42 18.77 -17.88
C TRP A 44 5.57 17.54 -18.80
N PHE A 45 5.91 16.39 -18.23
CA PHE A 45 5.99 15.13 -18.95
C PHE A 45 4.64 14.77 -19.60
N PHE A 46 3.55 14.77 -18.84
CA PHE A 46 2.23 14.49 -19.39
C PHE A 46 1.79 15.50 -20.45
N PHE A 47 2.04 16.77 -20.22
CA PHE A 47 1.69 17.82 -21.18
C PHE A 47 2.44 17.65 -22.52
N ASN A 48 3.74 17.43 -22.47
CA ASN A 48 4.54 17.20 -23.69
C ASN A 48 4.13 15.91 -24.40
N SER A 49 3.93 14.84 -23.67
CA SER A 49 3.54 13.56 -24.23
C SER A 49 2.15 13.62 -24.91
N LEU A 50 1.20 14.34 -24.31
CA LEU A 50 -0.10 14.58 -24.96
C LEU A 50 0.01 15.48 -26.19
N ARG A 51 0.93 16.45 -26.16
CA ARG A 51 1.21 17.31 -27.33
C ARG A 51 1.83 16.54 -28.49
N GLU A 52 2.67 15.54 -28.20
CA GLU A 52 3.24 14.63 -29.22
C GLU A 52 2.19 13.68 -29.80
N THR A 53 1.12 13.36 -29.06
CA THR A 53 0.01 12.52 -29.53
C THR A 53 -0.79 13.18 -30.63
N GLY A 54 -0.84 14.51 -30.66
CA GLY A 54 -1.52 15.28 -31.71
C GLY A 54 -1.60 16.76 -31.36
N GLN A 55 -1.54 17.61 -32.39
CA GLN A 55 -1.64 19.06 -32.24
C GLN A 55 -3.10 19.53 -32.07
N SER A 56 -4.08 18.62 -32.24
CA SER A 56 -5.50 18.93 -32.16
C SER A 56 -6.22 18.06 -31.12
N LEU A 57 -7.19 18.66 -30.41
CA LEU A 57 -8.06 17.95 -29.45
C LEU A 57 -8.71 16.66 -30.03
N PRO A 58 -9.17 16.63 -31.30
CA PRO A 58 -9.73 15.42 -31.89
C PRO A 58 -8.73 14.25 -32.01
N GLU A 59 -7.45 14.53 -32.19
CA GLU A 59 -6.40 13.48 -32.27
C GLU A 59 -6.10 12.88 -30.90
N VAL A 60 -5.99 13.72 -29.89
CA VAL A 60 -5.85 13.28 -28.50
C VAL A 60 -7.06 12.45 -28.07
N MET A 61 -8.27 12.88 -28.43
CA MET A 61 -9.50 12.13 -28.15
C MET A 61 -9.53 10.77 -28.85
N ARG A 62 -9.08 10.68 -30.10
CA ARG A 62 -8.96 9.40 -30.83
C ARG A 62 -7.94 8.48 -30.18
N ALA A 63 -6.78 9.01 -29.72
CA ALA A 63 -5.79 8.23 -28.99
C ALA A 63 -6.34 7.71 -27.65
N ILE A 64 -7.06 8.53 -26.90
CA ILE A 64 -7.76 8.11 -25.68
C ILE A 64 -8.82 7.02 -26.00
N GLN A 65 -9.59 7.20 -27.04
CA GLN A 65 -10.56 6.19 -27.49
C GLN A 65 -9.88 4.88 -27.88
N SER A 66 -8.76 4.91 -28.59
CA SER A 66 -8.01 3.70 -28.97
C SER A 66 -7.51 2.93 -27.73
N VAL A 67 -7.10 3.63 -26.67
CA VAL A 67 -6.73 3.02 -25.38
C VAL A 67 -7.93 2.40 -24.68
N LEU A 68 -9.04 3.13 -24.61
CA LEU A 68 -10.27 2.68 -23.94
C LEU A 68 -10.93 1.46 -24.62
N PHE A 69 -10.93 1.42 -25.94
CA PHE A 69 -11.54 0.35 -26.72
C PHE A 69 -10.57 -0.80 -27.07
N SER A 70 -9.27 -0.69 -26.73
CA SER A 70 -8.33 -1.77 -26.89
C SER A 70 -8.70 -2.95 -25.96
N SER A 71 -8.95 -4.12 -26.56
CA SER A 71 -9.19 -5.35 -25.78
C SER A 71 -8.00 -5.67 -24.87
N THR A 72 -6.77 -5.54 -25.38
CA THR A 72 -5.54 -5.82 -24.63
C THR A 72 -5.41 -4.94 -23.37
N ILE A 73 -5.69 -3.64 -23.50
CA ILE A 73 -5.58 -2.70 -22.36
C ILE A 73 -6.71 -2.96 -21.36
N ARG A 74 -7.93 -3.19 -21.84
CA ARG A 74 -9.06 -3.53 -20.98
C ARG A 74 -8.80 -4.83 -20.21
N ASP A 75 -8.31 -5.87 -20.87
CA ASP A 75 -8.01 -7.15 -20.26
C ASP A 75 -6.88 -7.01 -19.23
N ALA A 76 -5.85 -6.20 -19.52
CA ALA A 76 -4.79 -5.87 -18.57
C ALA A 76 -5.31 -5.12 -17.35
N ILE A 77 -6.24 -4.17 -17.51
CA ILE A 77 -6.88 -3.45 -16.38
C ILE A 77 -7.65 -4.43 -15.49
N ILE A 78 -8.49 -5.28 -16.10
CA ILE A 78 -9.27 -6.29 -15.37
C ILE A 78 -8.33 -7.23 -14.62
N LYS A 79 -7.30 -7.74 -15.29
CA LYS A 79 -6.31 -8.65 -14.72
C LYS A 79 -5.53 -7.98 -13.57
N THR A 80 -5.11 -6.73 -13.74
CA THR A 80 -4.42 -5.96 -12.70
C THR A 80 -5.27 -5.87 -11.44
N ASN A 81 -6.54 -5.48 -11.57
CA ASN A 81 -7.44 -5.35 -10.42
C ASN A 81 -7.70 -6.71 -9.76
N TRP A 82 -7.88 -7.76 -10.56
CA TRP A 82 -8.09 -9.11 -10.05
C TRP A 82 -6.87 -9.64 -9.28
N ILE A 83 -5.68 -9.58 -9.87
CA ILE A 83 -4.43 -10.01 -9.21
C ILE A 83 -4.21 -9.19 -7.95
N SER A 84 -4.37 -7.86 -8.00
CA SER A 84 -4.22 -6.98 -6.85
C SER A 84 -5.18 -7.32 -5.71
N LEU A 85 -6.43 -7.65 -6.04
CA LEU A 85 -7.42 -8.09 -5.05
C LEU A 85 -7.01 -9.41 -4.41
N VAL A 86 -6.63 -10.40 -5.20
CA VAL A 86 -6.20 -11.72 -4.71
C VAL A 86 -4.96 -11.58 -3.83
N VAL A 87 -3.95 -10.83 -4.27
CA VAL A 87 -2.73 -10.55 -3.48
C VAL A 87 -3.09 -9.89 -2.15
N THR A 88 -3.98 -8.90 -2.16
CA THR A 88 -4.41 -8.21 -0.93
C THR A 88 -5.10 -9.16 0.03
N LEU A 89 -6.00 -10.02 -0.46
CA LEU A 89 -6.72 -10.99 0.36
C LEU A 89 -5.78 -12.05 0.93
N VAL A 90 -4.89 -12.61 0.11
CA VAL A 90 -3.87 -13.59 0.56
C VAL A 90 -2.94 -12.96 1.59
N ALA A 91 -2.46 -11.75 1.31
CA ALA A 91 -1.64 -10.99 2.25
C ALA A 91 -2.37 -10.75 3.57
N LEU A 92 -3.67 -10.43 3.55
CA LEU A 92 -4.48 -10.21 4.75
C LEU A 92 -4.59 -11.47 5.62
N VAL A 93 -4.85 -12.61 4.99
CA VAL A 93 -4.96 -13.91 5.70
C VAL A 93 -3.64 -14.24 6.42
N ILE A 94 -2.50 -13.93 5.81
CA ILE A 94 -1.17 -14.19 6.39
C ILE A 94 -0.79 -13.08 7.39
N ALA A 95 -1.02 -11.82 7.05
CA ALA A 95 -0.60 -10.68 7.86
C ALA A 95 -1.38 -10.55 9.17
N TYR A 96 -2.68 -10.88 9.17
CA TYR A 96 -3.54 -10.70 10.33
C TYR A 96 -3.07 -11.49 11.56
N PRO A 97 -2.81 -12.82 11.49
CA PRO A 97 -2.30 -13.58 12.62
C PRO A 97 -0.90 -13.13 13.04
N ILE A 98 -0.04 -12.75 12.10
CA ILE A 98 1.31 -12.23 12.40
C ILE A 98 1.22 -10.92 13.18
N ALA A 99 0.43 -9.96 12.69
CA ALA A 99 0.23 -8.67 13.36
C ALA A 99 -0.42 -8.84 14.74
N TYR A 100 -1.37 -9.77 14.86
CA TYR A 100 -1.98 -10.12 16.15
C TYR A 100 -0.93 -10.65 17.14
N ALA A 101 -0.11 -11.61 16.73
CA ALA A 101 0.99 -12.14 17.55
C ALA A 101 1.97 -11.02 17.96
N MET A 102 2.38 -10.15 17.02
CA MET A 102 3.24 -9.00 17.29
C MET A 102 2.61 -8.03 18.30
N SER A 103 1.31 -7.74 18.18
CA SER A 103 0.62 -6.80 19.07
C SER A 103 0.57 -7.28 20.53
N ARG A 104 0.63 -8.60 20.74
CA ARG A 104 0.63 -9.27 22.05
C ARG A 104 2.04 -9.56 22.58
N SER A 105 3.05 -9.49 21.73
CA SER A 105 4.44 -9.77 22.08
C SER A 105 5.12 -8.54 22.69
N ARG A 106 6.15 -8.78 23.52
CA ARG A 106 6.96 -7.74 24.14
C ARG A 106 8.44 -8.17 24.17
N GLY A 107 9.33 -7.22 24.38
CA GLY A 107 10.77 -7.50 24.52
C GLY A 107 11.38 -8.19 23.29
N LEU A 108 12.27 -9.16 23.52
CA LEU A 108 13.04 -9.82 22.47
C LEU A 108 12.17 -10.49 21.40
N ALA A 109 11.05 -11.11 21.79
CA ALA A 109 10.14 -11.76 20.84
C ALA A 109 9.58 -10.78 19.82
N LEU A 110 9.10 -9.61 20.26
CA LEU A 110 8.64 -8.56 19.36
C LEU A 110 9.77 -8.04 18.46
N THR A 111 10.95 -7.80 19.02
CA THR A 111 12.11 -7.33 18.27
C THR A 111 12.48 -8.31 17.15
N LEU A 112 12.54 -9.60 17.45
CA LEU A 112 12.83 -10.63 16.44
C LEU A 112 11.77 -10.68 15.34
N MET A 113 10.48 -10.61 15.70
CA MET A 113 9.39 -10.57 14.70
C MET A 113 9.51 -9.35 13.77
N VAL A 114 9.80 -8.17 14.34
CA VAL A 114 10.00 -6.94 13.56
C VAL A 114 11.21 -7.09 12.62
N ILE A 115 12.33 -7.59 13.12
CA ILE A 115 13.55 -7.82 12.31
C ILE A 115 13.22 -8.79 11.16
N CYS A 116 12.56 -9.92 11.42
CA CYS A 116 12.22 -10.90 10.38
C CYS A 116 11.33 -10.30 9.28
N ILE A 117 10.45 -9.35 9.61
CA ILE A 117 9.55 -8.72 8.64
C ILE A 117 10.25 -7.59 7.88
N VAL A 118 11.08 -6.79 8.58
CA VAL A 118 11.69 -5.60 8.00
C VAL A 118 13.01 -5.92 7.28
N LEU A 119 13.79 -6.90 7.77
CA LEU A 119 15.10 -7.25 7.20
C LEU A 119 15.06 -7.51 5.67
N PRO A 120 14.06 -8.23 5.12
CA PRO A 120 13.98 -8.45 3.67
C PRO A 120 13.88 -7.17 2.84
N TYR A 121 13.44 -6.05 3.43
CA TYR A 121 13.36 -4.77 2.72
C TYR A 121 14.70 -4.21 2.29
N PHE A 122 15.76 -4.52 3.02
CA PHE A 122 17.11 -4.07 2.70
C PHE A 122 17.74 -4.85 1.54
N THR A 123 17.06 -5.87 1.02
CA THR A 123 17.49 -6.58 -0.19
C THR A 123 16.76 -6.03 -1.42
N SER A 124 17.43 -6.05 -2.58
CA SER A 124 16.83 -5.64 -3.84
C SER A 124 15.58 -6.48 -4.16
N ILE A 125 14.56 -5.82 -4.71
CA ILE A 125 13.34 -6.49 -5.16
C ILE A 125 13.61 -7.55 -6.24
N ILE A 126 14.58 -7.27 -7.13
CA ILE A 126 14.99 -8.19 -8.19
C ILE A 126 15.58 -9.45 -7.56
N VAL A 127 16.52 -9.32 -6.61
CA VAL A 127 17.14 -10.45 -5.92
C VAL A 127 16.09 -11.29 -5.20
N ARG A 128 15.13 -10.66 -4.53
CA ARG A 128 14.02 -11.36 -3.88
C ARG A 128 13.15 -12.13 -4.87
N THR A 129 12.82 -11.51 -5.99
CA THR A 129 11.99 -12.16 -7.02
C THR A 129 12.73 -13.34 -7.63
N TYR A 130 14.02 -13.21 -7.97
CA TYR A 130 14.83 -14.33 -8.44
C TYR A 130 14.95 -15.46 -7.41
N SER A 131 15.10 -15.14 -6.13
CA SER A 131 15.10 -16.15 -5.07
C SER A 131 13.81 -16.97 -5.05
N TRP A 132 12.64 -16.30 -5.21
CA TRP A 132 11.37 -16.98 -5.33
C TRP A 132 11.26 -17.83 -6.61
N MET A 133 11.81 -17.34 -7.74
CA MET A 133 11.86 -18.14 -8.98
C MET A 133 12.63 -19.46 -8.79
N VAL A 134 13.75 -19.41 -8.07
CA VAL A 134 14.52 -20.64 -7.75
C VAL A 134 13.74 -21.56 -6.81
N ILE A 135 13.10 -21.00 -5.76
CA ILE A 135 12.35 -21.78 -4.77
C ILE A 135 11.11 -22.45 -5.39
N LEU A 136 10.39 -21.72 -6.26
CA LEU A 136 9.16 -22.18 -6.90
C LEU A 136 9.39 -22.89 -8.26
N GLY A 137 10.62 -22.93 -8.73
CA GLY A 137 10.98 -23.62 -9.98
C GLY A 137 10.55 -25.09 -10.01
N ARG A 138 10.52 -25.69 -11.20
CA ARG A 138 10.13 -27.09 -11.35
C ARG A 138 10.99 -28.03 -10.51
N ASN A 139 12.29 -27.77 -10.42
CA ASN A 139 13.26 -28.47 -9.59
C ASN A 139 13.62 -27.68 -8.34
N GLY A 140 12.72 -26.79 -7.88
CA GLY A 140 12.93 -25.93 -6.73
C GLY A 140 12.53 -26.60 -5.43
N LEU A 141 12.98 -26.00 -4.32
CA LEU A 141 12.83 -26.53 -2.96
C LEU A 141 11.37 -26.92 -2.63
N VAL A 142 10.38 -26.12 -3.07
CA VAL A 142 8.97 -26.41 -2.77
C VAL A 142 8.52 -27.70 -3.41
N ASN A 143 8.81 -27.91 -4.68
CA ASN A 143 8.47 -29.14 -5.38
C ASN A 143 9.22 -30.34 -4.81
N GLU A 144 10.50 -30.20 -4.50
CA GLU A 144 11.32 -31.25 -3.90
C GLU A 144 10.75 -31.72 -2.56
N VAL A 145 10.44 -30.79 -1.66
CA VAL A 145 9.84 -31.12 -0.36
C VAL A 145 8.47 -31.80 -0.51
N LEU A 146 7.61 -31.30 -1.41
CA LEU A 146 6.28 -31.89 -1.64
C LEU A 146 6.36 -33.30 -2.22
N LEU A 147 7.32 -33.56 -3.12
CA LEU A 147 7.58 -34.91 -3.66
C LEU A 147 8.11 -35.87 -2.59
N GLN A 148 9.06 -35.41 -1.76
CA GLN A 148 9.64 -36.23 -0.68
C GLN A 148 8.59 -36.60 0.38
N LEU A 149 7.64 -35.66 0.67
CA LEU A 149 6.53 -35.92 1.59
C LEU A 149 5.41 -36.77 0.98
N GLY A 150 5.51 -37.15 -0.31
CA GLY A 150 4.49 -37.92 -1.01
C GLY A 150 3.17 -37.18 -1.24
N LEU A 151 3.16 -35.83 -1.10
CA LEU A 151 1.97 -35.03 -1.28
C LEU A 151 1.60 -34.76 -2.73
N ILE A 152 2.58 -34.89 -3.64
CA ILE A 152 2.40 -34.79 -5.08
C ILE A 152 3.15 -35.93 -5.79
N SER A 153 2.65 -36.33 -6.95
CA SER A 153 3.26 -37.37 -7.80
C SER A 153 4.15 -36.82 -8.92
N SER A 154 4.00 -35.50 -9.22
CA SER A 154 4.79 -34.80 -10.24
C SER A 154 4.98 -33.35 -9.82
N PRO A 155 6.06 -32.66 -10.25
CA PRO A 155 6.32 -31.26 -9.91
C PRO A 155 5.18 -30.37 -10.36
N LEU A 156 4.72 -29.50 -9.45
CA LEU A 156 3.72 -28.46 -9.73
C LEU A 156 4.34 -27.34 -10.57
N GLN A 157 3.57 -26.83 -11.51
CA GLN A 157 3.96 -25.64 -12.26
C GLN A 157 3.58 -24.39 -11.45
N LEU A 158 4.48 -23.94 -10.57
CA LEU A 158 4.28 -22.78 -9.72
C LEU A 158 4.83 -21.48 -10.32
N MET A 159 5.56 -21.57 -11.44
CA MET A 159 6.16 -20.45 -12.16
C MET A 159 5.47 -20.21 -13.49
N TYR A 160 5.60 -18.96 -13.98
CA TYR A 160 5.04 -18.50 -15.25
C TYR A 160 3.51 -18.62 -15.32
N ASN A 161 2.87 -18.32 -14.20
CA ASN A 161 1.42 -18.32 -14.04
C ASN A 161 0.96 -17.37 -12.94
N THR A 162 -0.35 -17.18 -12.81
CA THR A 162 -0.98 -16.30 -11.81
C THR A 162 -0.60 -16.69 -10.37
N SER A 163 -0.41 -17.98 -10.07
CA SER A 163 -0.04 -18.42 -8.71
C SER A 163 1.35 -17.92 -8.31
N GLY A 164 2.33 -18.02 -9.23
CA GLY A 164 3.67 -17.49 -9.02
C GLY A 164 3.66 -15.99 -8.77
N VAL A 165 2.89 -15.24 -9.57
CA VAL A 165 2.71 -13.79 -9.39
C VAL A 165 2.13 -13.48 -8.02
N VAL A 166 1.05 -14.15 -7.62
CA VAL A 166 0.39 -13.94 -6.33
C VAL A 166 1.34 -14.22 -5.16
N ILE A 167 2.08 -15.33 -5.20
CA ILE A 167 3.05 -15.67 -4.15
C ILE A 167 4.14 -14.60 -4.05
N GLY A 168 4.77 -14.26 -5.18
CA GLY A 168 5.86 -13.29 -5.22
C GLY A 168 5.43 -11.88 -4.77
N MET A 169 4.30 -11.40 -5.28
CA MET A 169 3.75 -10.09 -4.90
C MET A 169 3.31 -10.07 -3.44
N THR A 170 2.65 -11.14 -2.96
CA THR A 170 2.25 -11.25 -1.55
C THR A 170 3.47 -11.13 -0.65
N TYR A 171 4.54 -11.86 -0.91
CA TYR A 171 5.77 -11.79 -0.13
C TYR A 171 6.34 -10.37 -0.07
N VAL A 172 6.40 -9.68 -1.20
CA VAL A 172 6.94 -8.32 -1.27
C VAL A 172 6.06 -7.31 -0.54
N LEU A 173 4.74 -7.47 -0.62
CA LEU A 173 3.78 -6.50 -0.06
C LEU A 173 3.35 -6.82 1.39
N LEU A 174 3.59 -8.05 1.86
CA LEU A 174 3.21 -8.52 3.19
C LEU A 174 3.66 -7.59 4.34
N PRO A 175 4.90 -7.09 4.39
CA PRO A 175 5.35 -6.22 5.47
C PRO A 175 4.56 -4.93 5.60
N TYR A 176 4.12 -4.31 4.50
CA TYR A 176 3.28 -3.11 4.56
C TYR A 176 1.98 -3.38 5.31
N LEU A 177 1.35 -4.52 5.01
CA LEU A 177 0.11 -4.91 5.66
C LEU A 177 0.32 -5.28 7.13
N VAL A 178 1.36 -6.08 7.43
CA VAL A 178 1.67 -6.50 8.81
C VAL A 178 1.94 -5.29 9.69
N LEU A 179 2.78 -4.34 9.24
CA LEU A 179 3.13 -3.17 10.04
C LEU A 179 1.93 -2.24 10.26
N THR A 180 1.09 -2.05 9.23
CA THR A 180 -0.12 -1.24 9.35
C THR A 180 -1.12 -1.87 10.32
N LEU A 181 -1.34 -3.18 10.20
CA LEU A 181 -2.20 -3.93 11.13
C LEU A 181 -1.63 -3.92 12.54
N TYR A 182 -0.34 -4.17 12.71
CA TYR A 182 0.33 -4.11 14.00
C TYR A 182 0.14 -2.76 14.69
N ALA A 183 0.37 -1.65 13.99
CA ALA A 183 0.19 -0.31 14.54
C ALA A 183 -1.26 -0.08 15.01
N SER A 184 -2.24 -0.47 14.19
CA SER A 184 -3.67 -0.37 14.53
C SER A 184 -4.03 -1.30 15.71
N MET A 185 -3.57 -2.54 15.72
CA MET A 185 -3.86 -3.50 16.80
C MET A 185 -3.21 -3.09 18.12
N LYS A 186 -2.02 -2.46 18.06
CA LYS A 186 -1.30 -1.98 19.24
C LYS A 186 -1.96 -0.77 19.90
N SER A 187 -2.73 0.01 19.17
CA SER A 187 -3.47 1.16 19.71
C SER A 187 -4.75 0.78 20.46
N ILE A 188 -5.19 -0.48 20.38
CA ILE A 188 -6.40 -0.95 21.10
C ILE A 188 -6.09 -1.06 22.59
N ASP A 189 -6.94 -0.41 23.43
CA ASP A 189 -6.80 -0.48 24.87
C ASP A 189 -7.17 -1.88 25.39
N ASP A 190 -6.20 -2.54 26.02
CA ASP A 190 -6.37 -3.87 26.64
C ASP A 190 -7.44 -3.88 27.72
N ARG A 191 -7.75 -2.73 28.35
CA ARG A 191 -8.80 -2.61 29.36
C ARG A 191 -10.18 -3.02 28.83
N LEU A 192 -10.48 -2.73 27.55
CA LEU A 192 -11.73 -3.15 26.90
C LEU A 192 -11.88 -4.68 26.89
N LEU A 193 -10.77 -5.36 26.61
CA LEU A 193 -10.74 -6.82 26.55
C LEU A 193 -10.83 -7.46 27.95
N HIS A 194 -10.19 -6.84 28.93
CA HIS A 194 -10.28 -7.27 30.33
C HIS A 194 -11.69 -7.05 30.89
N ALA A 195 -12.31 -5.89 30.64
CA ALA A 195 -13.68 -5.61 31.05
C ALA A 195 -14.71 -6.64 30.51
N ALA A 196 -14.56 -6.97 29.20
CA ALA A 196 -15.42 -7.99 28.59
C ALA A 196 -15.28 -9.35 29.27
N ARG A 197 -14.07 -9.77 29.59
CA ARG A 197 -13.81 -11.04 30.31
C ARG A 197 -14.36 -11.02 31.73
N SER A 198 -14.23 -9.89 32.43
CA SER A 198 -14.80 -9.72 33.78
C SER A 198 -16.33 -9.82 33.79
N LEU A 199 -17.00 -9.48 32.68
CA LEU A 199 -18.43 -9.66 32.46
C LEU A 199 -18.80 -11.06 31.96
N GLY A 200 -17.86 -12.02 31.98
CA GLY A 200 -18.11 -13.44 31.64
C GLY A 200 -17.98 -13.73 30.11
N ALA A 201 -17.52 -12.81 29.30
CA ALA A 201 -17.32 -13.08 27.86
C ALA A 201 -16.20 -14.09 27.63
N SER A 202 -16.44 -15.11 26.81
CA SER A 202 -15.43 -16.07 26.39
C SER A 202 -14.36 -15.38 25.51
N GLY A 203 -13.15 -15.97 25.42
CA GLY A 203 -12.07 -15.43 24.58
C GLY A 203 -12.45 -15.28 23.11
N PHE A 204 -13.17 -16.26 22.55
CA PHE A 204 -13.68 -16.22 21.19
C PHE A 204 -14.74 -15.12 20.98
N TYR A 205 -15.65 -14.95 21.93
CA TYR A 205 -16.66 -13.89 21.90
C TYR A 205 -15.99 -12.51 21.94
N THR A 206 -15.03 -12.32 22.88
CA THR A 206 -14.26 -11.08 23.00
C THR A 206 -13.50 -10.76 21.71
N PHE A 207 -12.86 -11.77 21.08
CA PHE A 207 -12.18 -11.60 19.79
C PHE A 207 -13.16 -11.18 18.70
N ARG A 208 -14.25 -11.93 18.50
CA ARG A 208 -15.18 -11.71 17.36
C ARG A 208 -16.03 -10.45 17.52
N ARG A 209 -16.46 -10.11 18.74
CA ARG A 209 -17.42 -9.02 18.99
C ARG A 209 -16.78 -7.70 19.40
N ILE A 210 -15.55 -7.73 19.89
CA ILE A 210 -14.87 -6.52 20.39
C ILE A 210 -13.59 -6.29 19.61
N TYR A 211 -12.65 -7.24 19.62
CA TYR A 211 -11.34 -7.05 19.05
C TYR A 211 -11.37 -6.91 17.52
N LEU A 212 -12.01 -7.84 16.82
CA LEU A 212 -12.10 -7.85 15.36
C LEU A 212 -12.75 -6.57 14.80
N PRO A 213 -13.89 -6.07 15.30
CA PRO A 213 -14.45 -4.80 14.84
C PRO A 213 -13.53 -3.61 15.06
N LEU A 214 -12.82 -3.55 16.19
CA LEU A 214 -11.88 -2.47 16.48
C LEU A 214 -10.66 -2.49 15.54
N THR A 215 -10.27 -3.65 15.01
CA THR A 215 -9.17 -3.77 14.05
C THR A 215 -9.57 -3.45 12.60
N LEU A 216 -10.86 -3.40 12.28
CA LEU A 216 -11.35 -3.21 10.91
C LEU A 216 -10.80 -1.95 10.25
N HIS A 217 -10.65 -0.86 11.02
CA HIS A 217 -10.03 0.36 10.48
C HIS A 217 -8.60 0.11 9.99
N GLY A 218 -7.79 -0.61 10.75
CA GLY A 218 -6.45 -1.03 10.34
C GLY A 218 -6.45 -2.00 9.18
N VAL A 219 -7.41 -2.94 9.15
CA VAL A 219 -7.60 -3.89 8.03
C VAL A 219 -7.88 -3.13 6.74
N PHE A 220 -8.87 -2.24 6.74
CA PHE A 220 -9.20 -1.46 5.54
C PHE A 220 -8.06 -0.56 5.09
N SER A 221 -7.39 0.14 6.02
CA SER A 221 -6.25 1.00 5.68
C SER A 221 -5.09 0.21 5.10
N GLY A 222 -4.72 -0.91 5.74
CA GLY A 222 -3.64 -1.76 5.28
C GLY A 222 -3.95 -2.45 3.95
N CYS A 223 -5.16 -2.97 3.77
CA CYS A 223 -5.60 -3.56 2.50
C CYS A 223 -5.58 -2.55 1.36
N LEU A 224 -6.01 -1.30 1.60
CA LEU A 224 -5.95 -0.26 0.59
C LEU A 224 -4.51 0.05 0.15
N ILE A 225 -3.60 0.20 1.12
CA ILE A 225 -2.18 0.45 0.82
C ILE A 225 -1.63 -0.68 -0.05
N VAL A 226 -1.84 -1.94 0.35
CA VAL A 226 -1.35 -3.10 -0.42
C VAL A 226 -2.00 -3.17 -1.79
N PHE A 227 -3.30 -2.92 -1.90
CA PHE A 227 -4.02 -2.93 -3.16
C PHE A 227 -3.49 -1.87 -4.13
N ILE A 228 -3.31 -0.63 -3.66
CA ILE A 228 -2.77 0.48 -4.49
C ILE A 228 -1.33 0.17 -4.94
N LEU A 229 -0.48 -0.31 -4.02
CA LEU A 229 0.89 -0.70 -4.36
C LEU A 229 0.90 -1.85 -5.38
N SER A 230 -0.01 -2.81 -5.24
CA SER A 230 -0.13 -3.96 -6.14
C SER A 230 -0.53 -3.56 -7.57
N ILE A 231 -1.40 -2.56 -7.73
CA ILE A 231 -1.83 -2.07 -9.05
C ILE A 231 -0.66 -1.54 -9.88
N GLY A 232 0.28 -0.83 -9.25
CA GLY A 232 1.46 -0.27 -9.91
C GLY A 232 2.64 -1.24 -10.02
N PHE A 233 2.48 -2.49 -9.59
CA PHE A 233 3.58 -3.44 -9.53
C PHE A 233 3.84 -4.07 -10.90
N PHE A 234 5.10 -4.09 -11.37
CA PHE A 234 5.45 -4.67 -12.67
C PHE A 234 6.59 -5.71 -12.62
N ILE A 235 7.60 -5.52 -11.75
CA ILE A 235 8.82 -6.36 -11.74
C ILE A 235 8.49 -7.83 -11.48
N THR A 236 7.76 -8.12 -10.40
CA THR A 236 7.44 -9.52 -10.05
C THR A 236 6.50 -10.18 -11.06
N PRO A 237 5.40 -9.53 -11.51
CA PRO A 237 4.58 -10.10 -12.57
C PRO A 237 5.35 -10.33 -13.89
N ALA A 238 6.26 -9.43 -14.26
CA ALA A 238 7.07 -9.57 -15.48
C ALA A 238 8.02 -10.78 -15.41
N LEU A 239 8.56 -11.09 -14.24
CA LEU A 239 9.53 -12.18 -14.06
C LEU A 239 8.85 -13.54 -13.76
N MET A 240 7.75 -13.57 -13.03
CA MET A 240 7.11 -14.78 -12.50
C MET A 240 5.79 -15.12 -13.18
N GLY A 241 5.17 -14.18 -13.89
CA GLY A 241 3.89 -14.36 -14.57
C GLY A 241 4.00 -15.04 -15.92
N GLY A 242 2.87 -15.53 -16.42
CA GLY A 242 2.71 -16.04 -17.77
C GLY A 242 2.16 -14.98 -18.74
N PRO A 243 2.01 -15.33 -20.03
CA PRO A 243 1.48 -14.41 -21.03
C PRO A 243 0.08 -13.88 -20.71
N GLN A 244 -0.71 -14.66 -19.95
CA GLN A 244 -2.06 -14.28 -19.51
C GLN A 244 -2.07 -13.35 -18.29
N ASP A 245 -0.93 -13.12 -17.64
CA ASP A 245 -0.82 -12.33 -16.42
C ASP A 245 -0.31 -10.90 -16.68
N MET A 246 -0.48 -10.42 -17.92
CA MET A 246 -0.09 -9.07 -18.32
C MET A 246 -0.88 -8.03 -17.54
N MET A 247 -0.18 -7.30 -16.67
CA MET A 247 -0.73 -6.19 -15.89
C MET A 247 -0.53 -4.87 -16.63
N ILE A 248 -1.36 -3.86 -16.31
CA ILE A 248 -1.28 -2.54 -16.96
C ILE A 248 0.09 -1.86 -16.76
N ALA A 249 0.70 -2.02 -15.59
CA ALA A 249 2.03 -1.48 -15.31
C ALA A 249 3.13 -2.11 -16.18
N MET A 250 3.00 -3.39 -16.53
CA MET A 250 3.89 -4.07 -17.48
C MET A 250 3.70 -3.57 -18.91
N LEU A 251 2.46 -3.24 -19.32
CA LEU A 251 2.20 -2.64 -20.63
C LEU A 251 2.80 -1.23 -20.71
N ILE A 252 2.67 -0.43 -19.66
CA ILE A 252 3.27 0.90 -19.60
C ILE A 252 4.79 0.82 -19.71
N GLU A 253 5.41 -0.07 -18.94
CA GLU A 253 6.86 -0.29 -18.98
C GLU A 253 7.31 -0.72 -20.38
N ARG A 254 6.60 -1.66 -21.02
CA ARG A 254 6.89 -2.10 -22.38
C ARG A 254 6.81 -0.96 -23.40
N GLU A 255 5.78 -0.08 -23.30
CA GLU A 255 5.65 1.08 -24.20
C GLU A 255 6.75 2.12 -23.98
N VAL A 256 7.27 2.24 -22.75
CA VAL A 256 8.40 3.15 -22.44
C VAL A 256 9.73 2.56 -22.89
N GLU A 257 10.01 1.30 -22.60
CA GLU A 257 11.36 0.74 -22.77
C GLU A 257 11.58 0.05 -24.13
N LEU A 258 10.54 -0.62 -24.67
CA LEU A 258 10.69 -1.40 -25.90
C LEU A 258 10.18 -0.66 -27.14
N THR A 259 9.01 -0.05 -27.06
CA THR A 259 8.40 0.62 -28.22
C THR A 259 8.75 2.10 -28.30
N LEU A 260 9.25 2.70 -27.20
CA LEU A 260 9.54 4.13 -27.04
C LEU A 260 8.32 5.01 -27.37
N ASN A 261 7.12 4.47 -27.20
CA ASN A 261 5.86 5.16 -27.44
C ASN A 261 5.40 5.91 -26.19
N TRP A 262 6.09 6.99 -25.88
CA TRP A 262 5.81 7.85 -24.72
C TRP A 262 4.38 8.39 -24.66
N PRO A 263 3.76 8.81 -25.80
CA PRO A 263 2.39 9.25 -25.82
C PRO A 263 1.41 8.18 -25.31
N LEU A 264 1.52 6.95 -25.81
CA LEU A 264 0.64 5.86 -25.41
C LEU A 264 0.86 5.48 -23.94
N ALA A 265 2.13 5.39 -23.52
CA ALA A 265 2.49 5.10 -22.13
C ALA A 265 1.91 6.15 -21.17
N SER A 266 1.95 7.44 -21.54
CA SER A 266 1.40 8.51 -20.71
C SER A 266 -0.11 8.45 -20.59
N ILE A 267 -0.84 8.16 -21.66
CA ILE A 267 -2.30 7.99 -21.62
C ILE A 267 -2.67 6.81 -20.71
N MET A 268 -2.00 5.68 -20.85
CA MET A 268 -2.23 4.51 -19.98
C MET A 268 -1.91 4.82 -18.51
N SER A 269 -0.82 5.58 -18.24
CA SER A 269 -0.45 6.00 -16.89
C SER A 269 -1.47 6.95 -16.26
N LEU A 270 -2.01 7.91 -17.03
CA LEU A 270 -3.09 8.77 -16.57
C LEU A 270 -4.36 7.98 -16.25
N PHE A 271 -4.65 6.97 -17.07
CA PHE A 271 -5.78 6.06 -16.83
C PHE A 271 -5.61 5.28 -15.52
N LEU A 272 -4.42 4.73 -15.31
CA LEU A 272 -4.08 4.00 -14.07
C LEU A 272 -4.16 4.94 -12.86
N LEU A 273 -3.66 6.16 -12.97
CA LEU A 273 -3.74 7.18 -11.93
C LEU A 273 -5.22 7.53 -11.61
N ALA A 274 -6.04 7.73 -12.65
CA ALA A 274 -7.47 8.04 -12.46
C ALA A 274 -8.20 6.91 -11.72
N ILE A 275 -7.99 5.65 -12.12
CA ILE A 275 -8.57 4.48 -11.44
C ILE A 275 -8.12 4.45 -9.98
N THR A 276 -6.83 4.63 -9.71
CA THR A 276 -6.27 4.62 -8.35
C THR A 276 -6.85 5.74 -7.49
N LEU A 277 -6.99 6.95 -8.04
CA LEU A 277 -7.60 8.08 -7.32
C LEU A 277 -9.09 7.85 -7.03
N VAL A 278 -9.84 7.28 -7.96
CA VAL A 278 -11.26 6.92 -7.73
C VAL A 278 -11.37 5.88 -6.61
N LEU A 279 -10.56 4.84 -6.63
CA LEU A 279 -10.54 3.81 -5.59
C LEU A 279 -10.16 4.41 -4.23
N TYR A 280 -9.16 5.30 -4.20
CA TYR A 280 -8.80 6.02 -2.99
C TYR A 280 -9.93 6.93 -2.47
N ALA A 281 -10.60 7.67 -3.35
CA ALA A 281 -11.72 8.55 -2.99
C ALA A 281 -12.92 7.76 -2.43
N VAL A 282 -13.24 6.63 -3.05
CA VAL A 282 -14.25 5.69 -2.57
C VAL A 282 -13.91 5.20 -1.17
N TYR A 283 -12.68 4.73 -0.98
CA TYR A 283 -12.21 4.30 0.34
C TYR A 283 -12.30 5.42 1.39
N TYR A 284 -11.81 6.62 1.07
CA TYR A 284 -11.81 7.76 1.99
C TYR A 284 -13.23 8.12 2.43
N ARG A 285 -14.19 8.07 1.51
CA ARG A 285 -15.60 8.29 1.81
C ARG A 285 -16.16 7.25 2.79
N PHE A 286 -15.84 5.97 2.58
CA PHE A 286 -16.29 4.90 3.48
C PHE A 286 -15.59 4.94 4.85
N SER A 287 -14.30 5.26 4.89
CA SER A 287 -13.53 5.38 6.15
C SER A 287 -14.04 6.53 7.04
N ASN A 288 -14.46 7.65 6.45
CA ASN A 288 -15.03 8.78 7.21
C ASN A 288 -16.44 8.48 7.73
N LEU A 289 -17.25 7.72 7.03
CA LEU A 289 -18.58 7.32 7.52
C LEU A 289 -18.47 6.48 8.80
N GLN A 290 -17.47 5.64 8.93
CA GLN A 290 -17.23 4.86 10.16
C GLN A 290 -16.80 5.73 11.34
N LYS A 291 -16.05 6.83 11.11
CA LYS A 291 -15.70 7.80 12.16
C LYS A 291 -16.90 8.62 12.67
N MET A 292 -17.94 8.76 11.88
CA MET A 292 -19.14 9.49 12.24
C MET A 292 -20.18 8.63 12.97
N MET A 293 -20.05 7.28 12.91
CA MET A 293 -20.98 6.32 13.53
C MET A 293 -20.43 5.68 14.81
N GLY A 294 -19.20 5.95 15.22
CA GLY A 294 -18.58 5.49 16.46
C GLY A 294 -18.08 6.61 17.31
#